data_b8a0f83d56192cebedce740ca23a7fb3
#
_entry.id   b8a0f83d56192cebedce740ca23a7fb3
#
_cell.length_a   1.000
_cell.length_b   1.000
_cell.length_c   1.000
_cell.angle_alpha   90.00
_cell.angle_beta   90.00
_cell.angle_gamma   90.00
#
_symmetry.space_group_name_H-M   'P 1'
#
loop_
_entity.id
_entity.type
_entity.pdbx_description
1 polymer ?
#
loop_
_entity_poly.entity_id
_entity_poly.type
_entity_poly.pdbx_seq_one_letter_code
_entity_poly.pdbx_strand_id
1 'polypeptide(L)'
;MIYKKLGKTDIEVSLIGLGTMTYGEQNTSDEACEQMDYAVEQGINLFDVAEMYPVPSKPETAGLTESYVGDWLRQTGKRKDVVLATKVAGPSSALGVTHIRDGSRLNADHIRRAVEGSLERLQTDHIDLYQVHWPERATNYFGQRGYTHRPHLDGIAIEETFVALAQLVDEGLIGHIGISNETPWGVMEYLRLARELDLPRIATIQNAYSILGRSFETGLAEISMREEVGLLAYSPLAFGVLSGKYMHGAMPAGSRIEQFPRFARYSGTNSQAATEAYYDVAKKHGLSLVELSLAFVCEQPFVASCLIGATTMEQLKQNIDACQVALSDEVKADLDAVYQQYPDPAV
;
A
#
# COMPACT_ATOMS: atom_id res chain seq x y z
N MET A 1 10.19 2.92 17.76
CA MET A 1 9.86 2.41 16.40
C MET A 1 10.73 1.18 16.12
N ILE A 2 10.18 0.15 15.48
CA ILE A 2 10.90 -1.04 15.00
C ILE A 2 11.23 -0.79 13.53
N TYR A 3 12.45 -1.20 13.11
CA TYR A 3 12.87 -1.12 11.71
C TYR A 3 13.14 -2.52 11.16
N LYS A 4 12.82 -2.73 9.89
CA LYS A 4 13.04 -3.98 9.15
C LYS A 4 13.75 -3.69 7.83
N LYS A 5 14.56 -4.63 7.36
CA LYS A 5 15.16 -4.52 6.03
C LYS A 5 14.09 -4.61 4.94
N LEU A 6 14.25 -3.79 3.92
CA LEU A 6 13.41 -3.77 2.75
C LEU A 6 13.89 -4.86 1.75
N GLY A 7 13.41 -6.09 1.93
CA GLY A 7 13.88 -7.23 1.13
C GLY A 7 15.39 -7.48 1.27
N LYS A 8 16.04 -7.82 0.16
CA LYS A 8 17.51 -8.03 0.07
C LYS A 8 18.27 -6.74 -0.23
N THR A 9 17.85 -5.63 0.36
CA THR A 9 18.52 -4.32 0.19
C THR A 9 19.19 -3.90 1.49
N ASP A 10 19.97 -2.81 1.43
CA ASP A 10 20.57 -2.19 2.61
C ASP A 10 19.64 -1.15 3.27
N ILE A 11 18.45 -0.93 2.69
CA ILE A 11 17.47 0.02 3.24
C ILE A 11 16.75 -0.61 4.43
N GLU A 12 16.68 0.13 5.52
CA GLU A 12 15.83 -0.17 6.67
C GLU A 12 14.62 0.76 6.69
N VAL A 13 13.41 0.18 6.77
CA VAL A 13 12.17 0.92 6.87
C VAL A 13 11.51 0.71 8.22
N SER A 14 10.83 1.73 8.72
CA SER A 14 10.00 1.62 9.90
C SER A 14 8.86 0.62 9.68
N LEU A 15 8.54 -0.17 10.70
CA LEU A 15 7.43 -1.14 10.68
C LEU A 15 6.09 -0.48 10.34
N ILE A 16 5.97 0.81 10.57
CA ILE A 16 4.84 1.65 10.17
C ILE A 16 5.32 2.58 9.07
N GLY A 17 4.64 2.58 7.92
CA GLY A 17 4.86 3.52 6.83
C GLY A 17 3.71 4.52 6.73
N LEU A 18 4.02 5.75 6.33
CA LEU A 18 3.03 6.79 6.11
C LEU A 18 2.44 6.67 4.69
N GLY A 19 1.18 6.25 4.60
CA GLY A 19 0.40 6.26 3.37
C GLY A 19 -0.26 7.63 3.18
N THR A 20 -0.05 8.24 2.03
CA THR A 20 -0.38 9.64 1.74
C THR A 20 -1.57 9.83 0.80
N MET A 21 -2.32 8.77 0.49
CA MET A 21 -3.37 8.73 -0.54
C MET A 21 -4.46 9.81 -0.38
N THR A 22 -4.62 10.38 0.81
CA THR A 22 -5.64 11.40 1.12
C THR A 22 -5.18 12.84 0.92
N TYR A 23 -3.88 13.06 0.73
CA TYR A 23 -3.28 14.40 0.62
C TYR A 23 -3.63 15.05 -0.72
N GLY A 24 -4.35 16.16 -0.66
CA GLY A 24 -4.86 16.87 -1.84
C GLY A 24 -6.32 16.55 -2.22
N GLU A 25 -6.98 15.64 -1.51
CA GLU A 25 -8.43 15.39 -1.65
C GLU A 25 -9.15 15.55 -0.29
N GLN A 26 -8.78 14.75 0.72
CA GLN A 26 -9.36 14.81 2.06
C GLN A 26 -8.52 15.65 3.04
N ASN A 27 -7.25 15.85 2.75
CA ASN A 27 -6.34 16.67 3.55
C ASN A 27 -5.76 17.81 2.72
N THR A 28 -5.68 18.97 3.33
CA THR A 28 -4.97 20.14 2.83
C THR A 28 -3.45 19.96 2.89
N SER A 29 -2.70 20.87 2.27
CA SER A 29 -1.23 20.88 2.36
C SER A 29 -0.74 21.05 3.79
N ASP A 30 -1.36 21.95 4.55
CA ASP A 30 -0.96 22.23 5.94
C ASP A 30 -1.19 21.02 6.85
N GLU A 31 -2.35 20.34 6.71
CA GLU A 31 -2.64 19.09 7.43
C GLU A 31 -1.68 17.96 7.03
N ALA A 32 -1.32 17.86 5.76
CA ALA A 32 -0.34 16.91 5.28
C ALA A 32 1.05 17.16 5.88
N CYS A 33 1.49 18.43 5.93
CA CYS A 33 2.75 18.83 6.57
C CYS A 33 2.77 18.46 8.06
N GLU A 34 1.69 18.76 8.80
CA GLU A 34 1.58 18.40 10.21
C GLU A 34 1.69 16.88 10.42
N GLN A 35 1.03 16.08 9.56
CA GLN A 35 1.11 14.63 9.63
C GLN A 35 2.52 14.11 9.31
N MET A 36 3.20 14.65 8.30
CA MET A 36 4.56 14.25 7.92
C MET A 36 5.58 14.62 9.00
N ASP A 37 5.48 15.81 9.58
CA ASP A 37 6.35 16.23 10.69
C ASP A 37 6.19 15.28 11.89
N TYR A 38 4.95 15.03 12.30
CA TYR A 38 4.66 14.13 13.41
C TYR A 38 5.13 12.69 13.12
N ALA A 39 4.92 12.19 11.90
CA ALA A 39 5.37 10.86 11.51
C ALA A 39 6.89 10.69 11.67
N VAL A 40 7.67 11.65 11.17
CA VAL A 40 9.14 11.63 11.32
C VAL A 40 9.55 11.75 12.79
N GLU A 41 8.90 12.59 13.59
CA GLU A 41 9.16 12.70 15.04
C GLU A 41 8.89 11.38 15.77
N GLN A 42 7.93 10.57 15.31
CA GLN A 42 7.67 9.24 15.86
C GLN A 42 8.59 8.14 15.29
N GLY A 43 9.51 8.49 14.40
CA GLY A 43 10.49 7.58 13.80
C GLY A 43 9.97 6.83 12.58
N ILE A 44 8.88 7.28 11.95
CA ILE A 44 8.44 6.77 10.65
C ILE A 44 9.37 7.34 9.59
N ASN A 45 10.00 6.46 8.81
CA ASN A 45 10.89 6.86 7.72
C ASN A 45 10.41 6.41 6.34
N LEU A 46 9.37 5.58 6.20
CA LEU A 46 8.82 5.18 4.91
C LEU A 46 7.60 6.04 4.57
N PHE A 47 7.69 6.80 3.47
CA PHE A 47 6.60 7.59 2.91
C PHE A 47 6.16 6.97 1.58
N ASP A 48 4.89 6.54 1.50
CA ASP A 48 4.33 5.88 0.33
C ASP A 48 3.38 6.81 -0.42
N VAL A 49 3.75 7.17 -1.63
CA VAL A 49 3.02 8.05 -2.55
C VAL A 49 2.66 7.30 -3.84
N ALA A 50 2.06 7.97 -4.82
CA ALA A 50 1.91 7.49 -6.19
C ALA A 50 1.61 8.66 -7.15
N GLU A 51 2.02 8.55 -8.42
CA GLU A 51 1.75 9.58 -9.43
C GLU A 51 0.26 9.90 -9.63
N MET A 52 -0.61 8.91 -9.39
CA MET A 52 -2.06 9.09 -9.53
C MET A 52 -2.75 9.66 -8.30
N TYR A 53 -2.04 9.77 -7.16
CA TYR A 53 -2.66 10.26 -5.93
C TYR A 53 -2.92 11.77 -5.95
N PRO A 54 -3.97 12.23 -5.27
CA PRO A 54 -4.86 11.53 -4.33
C PRO A 54 -5.89 10.61 -4.98
N VAL A 55 -6.57 9.81 -4.15
CA VAL A 55 -7.65 8.93 -4.60
C VAL A 55 -8.97 9.38 -3.96
N PRO A 56 -10.00 9.61 -4.80
CA PRO A 56 -10.15 9.36 -6.24
C PRO A 56 -9.24 10.20 -7.12
N SER A 57 -8.56 9.55 -8.08
CA SER A 57 -7.74 10.27 -9.05
C SER A 57 -8.63 11.07 -10.00
N LYS A 58 -8.35 12.36 -10.14
CA LYS A 58 -9.05 13.29 -11.02
C LYS A 58 -8.03 14.07 -11.86
N PRO A 59 -8.38 14.56 -13.06
CA PRO A 59 -7.44 15.36 -13.87
C PRO A 59 -6.85 16.55 -13.12
N GLU A 60 -7.65 17.18 -12.24
CA GLU A 60 -7.30 18.40 -11.51
C GLU A 60 -6.39 18.15 -10.31
N THR A 61 -6.36 16.93 -9.78
CA THR A 61 -5.66 16.60 -8.54
C THR A 61 -4.58 15.53 -8.69
N ALA A 62 -4.52 14.82 -9.83
CA ALA A 62 -3.52 13.78 -10.07
C ALA A 62 -2.09 14.34 -9.91
N GLY A 63 -1.26 13.70 -9.08
CA GLY A 63 0.09 14.14 -8.74
C GLY A 63 0.19 15.16 -7.60
N LEU A 64 -0.93 15.68 -7.11
CA LEU A 64 -0.94 16.71 -6.05
C LEU A 64 -0.34 16.17 -4.74
N THR A 65 -0.53 14.90 -4.43
CA THR A 65 0.07 14.26 -3.26
C THR A 65 1.60 14.27 -3.33
N GLU A 66 2.18 13.92 -4.50
CA GLU A 66 3.64 14.02 -4.69
C GLU A 66 4.12 15.46 -4.56
N SER A 67 3.36 16.44 -5.06
CA SER A 67 3.71 17.86 -4.93
C SER A 67 3.72 18.33 -3.47
N TYR A 68 2.75 17.90 -2.65
CA TYR A 68 2.72 18.23 -1.21
C TYR A 68 3.92 17.62 -0.46
N VAL A 69 4.26 16.38 -0.77
CA VAL A 69 5.44 15.73 -0.19
C VAL A 69 6.74 16.42 -0.66
N GLY A 70 6.85 16.76 -1.94
CA GLY A 70 7.99 17.49 -2.49
C GLY A 70 8.19 18.87 -1.86
N ASP A 71 7.12 19.63 -1.71
CA ASP A 71 7.16 20.94 -1.03
C ASP A 71 7.62 20.80 0.42
N TRP A 72 7.11 19.79 1.15
CA TRP A 72 7.53 19.52 2.51
C TRP A 72 9.00 19.11 2.59
N LEU A 73 9.47 18.22 1.70
CA LEU A 73 10.89 17.80 1.64
C LEU A 73 11.82 19.00 1.41
N ARG A 74 11.44 19.88 0.47
CA ARG A 74 12.21 21.10 0.16
C ARG A 74 12.23 22.09 1.32
N GLN A 75 11.09 22.30 1.98
CA GLN A 75 10.96 23.26 3.09
C GLN A 75 11.71 22.81 4.34
N THR A 76 11.66 21.51 4.65
CA THR A 76 12.24 20.94 5.87
C THR A 76 13.67 20.47 5.71
N GLY A 77 14.13 20.19 4.49
CA GLY A 77 15.42 19.58 4.21
C GLY A 77 15.54 18.11 4.64
N LYS A 78 14.41 17.45 4.97
CA LYS A 78 14.38 16.08 5.55
C LYS A 78 14.43 14.97 4.50
N ARG A 79 14.83 15.23 3.24
CA ARG A 79 14.88 14.19 2.18
C ARG A 79 15.68 12.96 2.60
N LYS A 80 16.77 13.13 3.36
CA LYS A 80 17.65 12.04 3.81
C LYS A 80 17.10 11.25 5.01
N ASP A 81 16.08 11.78 5.67
CA ASP A 81 15.47 11.16 6.84
C ASP A 81 14.34 10.19 6.45
N VAL A 82 13.95 10.19 5.15
CA VAL A 82 12.85 9.37 4.65
C VAL A 82 13.28 8.48 3.49
N VAL A 83 12.76 7.26 3.49
CA VAL A 83 12.71 6.35 2.35
C VAL A 83 11.46 6.70 1.54
N LEU A 84 11.67 7.26 0.37
CA LEU A 84 10.61 7.77 -0.48
C LEU A 84 10.19 6.69 -1.48
N ALA A 85 8.94 6.22 -1.37
CA ALA A 85 8.35 5.24 -2.26
C ALA A 85 7.25 5.90 -3.10
N THR A 86 7.33 5.76 -4.43
CA THR A 86 6.22 6.14 -5.33
C THR A 86 5.96 5.09 -6.38
N LYS A 87 5.01 5.32 -7.30
CA LYS A 87 4.50 4.25 -8.17
C LYS A 87 4.13 4.78 -9.54
N VAL A 88 4.46 4.00 -10.59
CA VAL A 88 3.88 4.17 -11.92
C VAL A 88 2.49 3.52 -11.97
N ALA A 89 1.50 4.24 -12.47
CA ALA A 89 0.16 3.71 -12.70
C ALA A 89 0.19 2.59 -13.74
N GLY A 90 -0.44 1.47 -13.45
CA GLY A 90 -0.69 0.40 -14.43
C GLY A 90 -1.68 0.84 -15.52
N PRO A 91 -2.19 -0.08 -16.35
CA PRO A 91 -3.02 0.28 -17.49
C PRO A 91 -4.28 1.03 -17.09
N SER A 92 -4.56 2.14 -17.77
CA SER A 92 -5.70 3.02 -17.50
C SER A 92 -7.06 2.32 -17.61
N SER A 93 -7.14 1.28 -18.43
CA SER A 93 -8.36 0.46 -18.61
C SER A 93 -8.86 -0.18 -17.31
N ALA A 94 -7.97 -0.38 -16.35
CA ALA A 94 -8.31 -1.01 -15.06
C ALA A 94 -9.13 -0.12 -14.12
N LEU A 95 -8.79 1.17 -14.05
CA LEU A 95 -9.37 2.14 -13.10
C LEU A 95 -9.98 3.36 -13.78
N GLY A 96 -9.96 3.44 -15.10
CA GLY A 96 -10.49 4.58 -15.86
C GLY A 96 -9.66 5.87 -15.71
N VAL A 97 -8.38 5.77 -15.29
CA VAL A 97 -7.48 6.93 -15.09
C VAL A 97 -6.85 7.39 -16.41
N THR A 98 -7.68 7.70 -17.39
CA THR A 98 -7.26 8.05 -18.77
C THR A 98 -6.52 9.39 -18.86
N HIS A 99 -6.63 10.25 -17.87
CA HIS A 99 -5.94 11.54 -17.78
C HIS A 99 -4.44 11.42 -17.47
N ILE A 100 -3.96 10.25 -17.03
CA ILE A 100 -2.54 10.03 -16.81
C ILE A 100 -1.89 9.60 -18.13
N ARG A 101 -1.05 10.47 -18.71
CA ARG A 101 -0.34 10.23 -19.98
C ARG A 101 -1.25 9.74 -21.13
N ASP A 102 -2.45 10.32 -21.25
CA ASP A 102 -3.46 9.93 -22.26
C ASP A 102 -3.82 8.43 -22.25
N GLY A 103 -3.77 7.83 -21.06
CA GLY A 103 -3.96 6.42 -20.83
C GLY A 103 -2.66 5.71 -20.43
N SER A 104 -2.46 5.52 -19.13
CA SER A 104 -1.23 4.90 -18.59
C SER A 104 -1.01 3.48 -19.08
N ARG A 105 0.25 3.14 -19.36
CA ARG A 105 0.75 1.82 -19.77
C ARG A 105 2.10 1.57 -19.08
N LEU A 106 2.57 0.32 -19.12
CA LEU A 106 3.83 -0.08 -18.50
C LEU A 106 4.96 -0.34 -19.51
N ASN A 107 4.94 0.33 -20.66
CA ASN A 107 6.07 0.33 -21.61
C ASN A 107 7.17 1.32 -21.17
N ALA A 108 8.33 1.22 -21.78
CA ALA A 108 9.51 2.00 -21.42
C ALA A 108 9.29 3.52 -21.46
N ASP A 109 8.59 4.05 -22.50
CA ASP A 109 8.29 5.49 -22.62
C ASP A 109 7.42 6.00 -21.47
N HIS A 110 6.33 5.27 -21.17
CA HIS A 110 5.41 5.66 -20.09
C HIS A 110 6.06 5.57 -18.71
N ILE A 111 6.91 4.55 -18.46
CA ILE A 111 7.64 4.39 -17.20
C ILE A 111 8.63 5.55 -17.02
N ARG A 112 9.40 5.87 -18.04
CA ARG A 112 10.36 7.00 -17.98
C ARG A 112 9.67 8.31 -17.69
N ARG A 113 8.63 8.64 -18.45
CA ARG A 113 7.84 9.88 -18.23
C ARG A 113 7.19 9.92 -16.84
N ALA A 114 6.79 8.77 -16.31
CA ALA A 114 6.24 8.68 -14.95
C ALA A 114 7.30 9.00 -13.89
N VAL A 115 8.50 8.41 -13.99
CA VAL A 115 9.62 8.68 -13.06
C VAL A 115 10.04 10.14 -13.14
N GLU A 116 10.26 10.69 -14.34
CA GLU A 116 10.64 12.10 -14.53
C GLU A 116 9.60 13.05 -13.92
N GLY A 117 8.31 12.79 -14.17
CA GLY A 117 7.24 13.59 -13.56
C GLY A 117 7.15 13.43 -12.04
N SER A 118 7.42 12.24 -11.49
CA SER A 118 7.48 12.02 -10.04
C SER A 118 8.66 12.75 -9.41
N LEU A 119 9.85 12.70 -10.02
CA LEU A 119 11.03 13.43 -9.56
C LEU A 119 10.77 14.95 -9.54
N GLU A 120 10.13 15.49 -10.58
CA GLU A 120 9.76 16.90 -10.66
C GLU A 120 8.79 17.29 -9.54
N ARG A 121 7.69 16.55 -9.34
CA ARG A 121 6.70 16.85 -8.31
C ARG A 121 7.23 16.67 -6.89
N LEU A 122 8.06 15.64 -6.68
CA LEU A 122 8.72 15.36 -5.39
C LEU A 122 9.92 16.27 -5.12
N GLN A 123 10.36 17.05 -6.10
CA GLN A 123 11.49 18.00 -6.01
C GLN A 123 12.78 17.31 -5.50
N THR A 124 13.07 16.14 -6.05
CA THR A 124 14.25 15.32 -5.71
C THR A 124 14.86 14.74 -6.99
N ASP A 125 16.12 14.41 -6.94
CA ASP A 125 16.86 13.77 -8.03
C ASP A 125 16.85 12.24 -7.94
N HIS A 126 16.28 11.67 -6.86
CA HIS A 126 16.30 10.23 -6.61
C HIS A 126 15.06 9.76 -5.84
N ILE A 127 14.53 8.59 -6.22
CA ILE A 127 13.45 7.87 -5.54
C ILE A 127 14.03 6.57 -4.97
N ASP A 128 13.85 6.30 -3.66
CA ASP A 128 14.45 5.13 -3.03
C ASP A 128 13.78 3.82 -3.45
N LEU A 129 12.44 3.81 -3.57
CA LEU A 129 11.65 2.65 -4.01
C LEU A 129 10.63 3.06 -5.05
N TYR A 130 10.76 2.55 -6.27
CA TYR A 130 9.81 2.80 -7.35
C TYR A 130 9.00 1.55 -7.67
N GLN A 131 7.66 1.66 -7.69
CA GLN A 131 6.78 0.51 -7.71
C GLN A 131 5.89 0.48 -8.96
N VAL A 132 5.64 -0.70 -9.52
CA VAL A 132 4.53 -0.94 -10.46
C VAL A 132 3.23 -0.99 -9.65
N HIS A 133 2.30 -0.05 -9.87
CA HIS A 133 1.12 0.12 -9.02
C HIS A 133 0.10 -1.02 -9.16
N TRP A 134 -0.09 -1.55 -10.39
CA TRP A 134 -0.86 -2.78 -10.67
C TRP A 134 -0.40 -3.38 -11.99
N PRO A 135 -0.63 -4.71 -12.18
CA PRO A 135 -0.18 -5.42 -13.37
C PRO A 135 -0.80 -4.91 -14.67
N GLU A 136 -0.03 -4.99 -15.76
CA GLU A 136 -0.52 -4.73 -17.12
C GLU A 136 -1.41 -5.88 -17.64
N ARG A 137 -1.10 -7.11 -17.27
CA ARG A 137 -1.81 -8.30 -17.75
C ARG A 137 -3.18 -8.47 -17.11
N ALA A 138 -4.05 -9.25 -17.79
CA ALA A 138 -5.38 -9.60 -17.30
C ALA A 138 -5.31 -10.58 -16.13
N THR A 139 -5.25 -10.06 -14.92
CA THR A 139 -5.22 -10.83 -13.66
C THR A 139 -6.11 -10.19 -12.60
N ASN A 140 -6.28 -10.85 -11.46
CA ASN A 140 -7.06 -10.34 -10.35
C ASN A 140 -6.25 -9.34 -9.52
N TYR A 141 -6.81 -8.17 -9.26
CA TYR A 141 -6.32 -7.16 -8.34
C TYR A 141 -7.49 -6.34 -7.78
N PHE A 142 -7.24 -5.51 -6.77
CA PHE A 142 -8.24 -4.63 -6.14
C PHE A 142 -9.53 -5.31 -5.68
N GLY A 143 -9.43 -6.49 -5.07
CA GLY A 143 -10.57 -7.21 -4.50
C GLY A 143 -11.35 -8.08 -5.48
N GLN A 144 -10.78 -8.37 -6.63
CA GLN A 144 -11.38 -9.33 -7.55
C GLN A 144 -11.15 -10.77 -7.08
N ARG A 145 -12.19 -11.58 -7.15
CA ARG A 145 -12.16 -13.01 -6.83
C ARG A 145 -12.46 -13.84 -8.07
N GLY A 146 -11.92 -15.05 -8.11
CA GLY A 146 -12.15 -15.98 -9.21
C GLY A 146 -11.35 -15.61 -10.45
N TYR A 147 -10.28 -16.35 -10.73
CA TYR A 147 -9.43 -16.12 -11.88
C TYR A 147 -10.03 -16.70 -13.17
N THR A 148 -10.06 -15.89 -14.23
CA THR A 148 -10.38 -16.36 -15.57
C THR A 148 -9.19 -16.06 -16.48
N HIS A 149 -8.62 -17.11 -17.08
CA HIS A 149 -7.48 -16.98 -17.99
C HIS A 149 -7.88 -16.31 -19.31
N ARG A 150 -7.33 -15.12 -19.58
CA ARG A 150 -7.63 -14.30 -20.76
C ARG A 150 -6.35 -13.73 -21.38
N PRO A 151 -5.43 -14.58 -21.90
CA PRO A 151 -4.13 -14.12 -22.38
C PRO A 151 -4.21 -13.16 -23.56
N HIS A 152 -5.31 -13.16 -24.31
CA HIS A 152 -5.55 -12.20 -25.40
C HIS A 152 -5.83 -10.76 -24.92
N LEU A 153 -6.01 -10.55 -23.62
CA LEU A 153 -6.16 -9.24 -22.99
C LEU A 153 -4.88 -8.79 -22.28
N ASP A 154 -3.83 -9.62 -22.28
CA ASP A 154 -2.55 -9.22 -21.73
C ASP A 154 -1.97 -8.07 -22.56
N GLY A 155 -1.42 -7.09 -21.86
CA GLY A 155 -0.82 -5.91 -22.47
C GLY A 155 0.70 -6.06 -22.60
N ILE A 156 1.42 -5.10 -22.03
CA ILE A 156 2.88 -5.07 -22.01
C ILE A 156 3.40 -6.24 -21.17
N ALA A 157 4.40 -6.98 -21.68
CA ALA A 157 5.01 -8.09 -20.96
C ALA A 157 5.76 -7.61 -19.71
N ILE A 158 5.79 -8.45 -18.66
CA ILE A 158 6.56 -8.15 -17.44
C ILE A 158 8.03 -7.88 -17.78
N GLU A 159 8.60 -8.63 -18.73
CA GLU A 159 9.99 -8.47 -19.17
C GLU A 159 10.26 -7.04 -19.67
N GLU A 160 9.42 -6.48 -20.55
CA GLU A 160 9.58 -5.12 -21.08
C GLU A 160 9.49 -4.08 -19.95
N THR A 161 8.48 -4.20 -19.09
CA THR A 161 8.32 -3.35 -17.92
C THR A 161 9.54 -3.41 -17.01
N PHE A 162 10.05 -4.60 -16.74
CA PHE A 162 11.13 -4.82 -15.79
C PHE A 162 12.48 -4.33 -16.32
N VAL A 163 12.77 -4.57 -17.61
CA VAL A 163 13.97 -4.02 -18.27
C VAL A 163 13.96 -2.50 -18.25
N ALA A 164 12.81 -1.87 -18.51
CA ALA A 164 12.70 -0.41 -18.44
C ALA A 164 12.96 0.14 -17.02
N LEU A 165 12.47 -0.53 -15.98
CA LEU A 165 12.74 -0.15 -14.58
C LEU A 165 14.21 -0.36 -14.22
N ALA A 166 14.83 -1.46 -14.65
CA ALA A 166 16.24 -1.74 -14.41
C ALA A 166 17.16 -0.66 -15.01
N GLN A 167 16.85 -0.16 -16.22
CA GLN A 167 17.59 0.94 -16.83
C GLN A 167 17.54 2.21 -15.96
N LEU A 168 16.42 2.49 -15.30
CA LEU A 168 16.30 3.66 -14.41
C LEU A 168 17.07 3.47 -13.09
N VAL A 169 17.27 2.22 -12.65
CA VAL A 169 18.19 1.90 -11.54
C VAL A 169 19.63 2.17 -11.97
N ASP A 170 20.03 1.70 -13.15
CA ASP A 170 21.38 1.92 -13.68
C ASP A 170 21.69 3.41 -13.89
N GLU A 171 20.70 4.20 -14.25
CA GLU A 171 20.80 5.67 -14.38
C GLU A 171 20.83 6.39 -13.02
N GLY A 172 20.52 5.70 -11.92
CA GLY A 172 20.48 6.28 -10.57
C GLY A 172 19.24 7.11 -10.26
N LEU A 173 18.22 7.11 -11.12
CA LEU A 173 16.97 7.84 -10.91
C LEU A 173 16.07 7.17 -9.86
N ILE A 174 16.13 5.84 -9.77
CA ILE A 174 15.47 5.05 -8.75
C ILE A 174 16.47 4.09 -8.08
N GLY A 175 16.32 3.85 -6.78
CA GLY A 175 17.21 2.95 -6.03
C GLY A 175 16.83 1.48 -6.16
N HIS A 176 15.56 1.18 -5.91
CA HIS A 176 15.04 -0.18 -5.90
C HIS A 176 13.69 -0.27 -6.60
N ILE A 177 13.39 -1.49 -7.08
CA ILE A 177 12.14 -1.80 -7.78
C ILE A 177 11.21 -2.54 -6.81
N GLY A 178 9.97 -2.10 -6.72
CA GLY A 178 8.87 -2.79 -6.05
C GLY A 178 7.73 -3.10 -7.02
N ILE A 179 6.83 -3.97 -6.60
CA ILE A 179 5.61 -4.28 -7.33
C ILE A 179 4.40 -4.16 -6.40
N SER A 180 3.22 -3.96 -6.95
CA SER A 180 2.00 -3.82 -6.14
C SER A 180 0.81 -4.48 -6.82
N ASN A 181 -0.15 -4.96 -6.00
CA ASN A 181 -1.33 -5.67 -6.46
C ASN A 181 -0.99 -6.87 -7.35
N GLU A 182 0.12 -7.52 -7.03
CA GLU A 182 0.67 -8.61 -7.82
C GLU A 182 0.26 -9.98 -7.25
N THR A 183 0.24 -10.97 -8.11
CA THR A 183 -0.10 -12.36 -7.80
C THR A 183 1.15 -13.20 -7.52
N PRO A 184 1.02 -14.40 -6.92
CA PRO A 184 2.15 -15.32 -6.73
C PRO A 184 2.91 -15.60 -8.04
N TRP A 185 2.17 -15.81 -9.16
CA TRP A 185 2.78 -16.04 -10.46
C TRP A 185 3.64 -14.87 -10.91
N GLY A 186 3.12 -13.64 -10.81
CA GLY A 186 3.83 -12.45 -11.25
C GLY A 186 5.07 -12.17 -10.41
N VAL A 187 5.02 -12.36 -9.08
CA VAL A 187 6.21 -12.24 -8.22
C VAL A 187 7.30 -13.21 -8.68
N MET A 188 6.95 -14.48 -8.89
CA MET A 188 7.92 -15.49 -9.33
C MET A 188 8.46 -15.20 -10.73
N GLU A 189 7.65 -14.62 -11.62
CA GLU A 189 8.08 -14.22 -12.96
C GLU A 189 9.10 -13.06 -12.91
N TYR A 190 8.86 -12.01 -12.13
CA TYR A 190 9.86 -10.96 -11.87
C TYR A 190 11.16 -11.54 -11.33
N LEU A 191 11.09 -12.48 -10.38
CA LEU A 191 12.26 -13.12 -9.80
C LEU A 191 12.99 -14.05 -10.77
N ARG A 192 12.26 -14.72 -11.66
CA ARG A 192 12.83 -15.53 -12.75
C ARG A 192 13.61 -14.64 -13.71
N LEU A 193 12.96 -13.57 -14.21
CA LEU A 193 13.57 -12.61 -15.12
C LEU A 193 14.81 -11.93 -14.52
N ALA A 194 14.76 -11.57 -13.23
CA ALA A 194 15.92 -11.01 -12.54
C ALA A 194 17.15 -11.93 -12.61
N ARG A 195 16.94 -13.26 -12.44
CA ARG A 195 18.03 -14.24 -12.51
C ARG A 195 18.51 -14.50 -13.95
N GLU A 196 17.57 -14.59 -14.89
CA GLU A 196 17.89 -14.96 -16.28
C GLU A 196 18.53 -13.82 -17.09
N LEU A 197 18.12 -12.58 -16.79
CA LEU A 197 18.58 -11.38 -17.50
C LEU A 197 19.59 -10.54 -16.70
N ASP A 198 20.01 -11.04 -15.53
CA ASP A 198 20.93 -10.33 -14.61
C ASP A 198 20.42 -8.92 -14.25
N LEU A 199 19.13 -8.80 -13.94
CA LEU A 199 18.48 -7.54 -13.56
C LEU A 199 18.41 -7.38 -12.04
N PRO A 200 18.31 -6.13 -11.52
CA PRO A 200 18.05 -5.86 -10.12
C PRO A 200 16.80 -6.60 -9.64
N ARG A 201 16.86 -7.27 -8.48
CA ARG A 201 15.70 -7.95 -7.92
C ARG A 201 14.63 -6.97 -7.47
N ILE A 202 13.36 -7.39 -7.51
CA ILE A 202 12.29 -6.68 -6.80
C ILE A 202 12.55 -6.76 -5.29
N ALA A 203 12.43 -5.63 -4.60
CA ALA A 203 12.66 -5.53 -3.16
C ALA A 203 11.39 -5.82 -2.35
N THR A 204 10.23 -5.41 -2.87
CA THR A 204 8.96 -5.45 -2.14
C THR A 204 7.80 -5.85 -3.02
N ILE A 205 6.74 -6.33 -2.34
CA ILE A 205 5.39 -6.38 -2.87
C ILE A 205 4.48 -5.52 -1.99
N GLN A 206 3.65 -4.66 -2.59
CA GLN A 206 2.65 -3.87 -1.87
C GLN A 206 1.25 -4.36 -2.20
N ASN A 207 0.61 -5.10 -1.27
CA ASN A 207 -0.71 -5.68 -1.44
C ASN A 207 -1.62 -5.37 -0.25
N ALA A 208 -2.94 -5.46 -0.46
CA ALA A 208 -3.91 -5.36 0.62
C ALA A 208 -3.70 -6.48 1.64
N TYR A 209 -3.70 -6.12 2.93
CA TYR A 209 -3.64 -7.10 4.01
C TYR A 209 -4.27 -6.54 5.29
N SER A 210 -5.19 -7.29 5.87
CA SER A 210 -5.89 -6.94 7.11
C SER A 210 -6.56 -8.19 7.71
N ILE A 211 -7.10 -8.11 8.91
CA ILE A 211 -7.89 -9.22 9.50
C ILE A 211 -9.15 -9.58 8.69
N LEU A 212 -9.64 -8.69 7.80
CA LEU A 212 -10.77 -8.98 6.89
C LEU A 212 -10.33 -9.57 5.55
N GLY A 213 -9.04 -9.51 5.21
CA GLY A 213 -8.52 -10.02 3.94
C GLY A 213 -7.12 -10.57 4.14
N ARG A 214 -7.02 -11.87 4.35
CA ARG A 214 -5.78 -12.62 4.64
C ARG A 214 -5.32 -13.47 3.44
N SER A 215 -5.88 -13.24 2.25
CA SER A 215 -5.57 -14.01 1.03
C SER A 215 -4.06 -14.00 0.67
N PHE A 216 -3.30 -12.99 1.12
CA PHE A 216 -1.84 -12.96 1.00
C PHE A 216 -1.18 -14.20 1.63
N GLU A 217 -1.73 -14.72 2.71
CA GLU A 217 -1.20 -15.91 3.41
C GLU A 217 -1.31 -17.20 2.59
N THR A 218 -2.19 -17.26 1.60
CA THR A 218 -2.42 -18.48 0.81
C THR A 218 -1.24 -18.86 -0.10
N GLY A 219 -0.44 -17.88 -0.54
CA GLY A 219 0.71 -18.17 -1.41
C GLY A 219 1.82 -17.13 -1.35
N LEU A 220 1.47 -15.85 -1.23
CA LEU A 220 2.45 -14.76 -1.25
C LEU A 220 3.29 -14.71 0.04
N ALA A 221 2.74 -15.08 1.18
CA ALA A 221 3.48 -15.07 2.46
C ALA A 221 4.68 -16.03 2.40
N GLU A 222 4.53 -17.25 1.88
CA GLU A 222 5.64 -18.19 1.73
C GLU A 222 6.70 -17.63 0.76
N ILE A 223 6.28 -17.06 -0.38
CA ILE A 223 7.19 -16.42 -1.33
C ILE A 223 7.94 -15.26 -0.66
N SER A 224 7.22 -14.39 0.07
CA SER A 224 7.84 -13.26 0.77
C SER A 224 8.93 -13.71 1.75
N MET A 225 8.68 -14.77 2.50
CA MET A 225 9.64 -15.31 3.47
C MET A 225 10.83 -16.00 2.80
N ARG A 226 10.60 -16.81 1.76
CA ARG A 226 11.67 -17.57 1.10
C ARG A 226 12.52 -16.73 0.16
N GLU A 227 11.88 -15.80 -0.54
CA GLU A 227 12.56 -14.96 -1.52
C GLU A 227 12.97 -13.60 -0.94
N GLU A 228 12.62 -13.31 0.31
CA GLU A 228 12.91 -12.03 0.96
C GLU A 228 12.38 -10.84 0.12
N VAL A 229 11.08 -10.93 -0.29
CA VAL A 229 10.32 -9.85 -0.92
C VAL A 229 9.26 -9.40 0.08
N GLY A 230 9.59 -8.42 0.91
CA GLY A 230 8.75 -8.03 2.05
C GLY A 230 7.44 -7.37 1.63
N LEU A 231 6.36 -7.65 2.38
CA LEU A 231 5.07 -7.01 2.16
C LEU A 231 5.05 -5.59 2.72
N LEU A 232 4.69 -4.62 1.88
CA LEU A 232 4.16 -3.33 2.30
C LEU A 232 2.63 -3.47 2.38
N ALA A 233 2.09 -3.65 3.58
CA ALA A 233 0.68 -3.96 3.79
C ALA A 233 -0.17 -2.69 3.71
N TYR A 234 -0.96 -2.50 2.65
CA TYR A 234 -1.89 -1.37 2.56
C TYR A 234 -3.31 -1.75 3.02
N SER A 235 -4.09 -0.73 3.39
CA SER A 235 -5.46 -0.86 3.93
C SER A 235 -5.58 -1.78 5.16
N PRO A 236 -4.68 -1.69 6.15
CA PRO A 236 -4.74 -2.54 7.34
C PRO A 236 -6.01 -2.32 8.16
N LEU A 237 -6.66 -1.16 8.02
CA LEU A 237 -7.98 -0.83 8.60
C LEU A 237 -9.14 -0.93 7.60
N ALA A 238 -8.95 -1.61 6.44
CA ALA A 238 -10.01 -1.88 5.47
C ALA A 238 -10.82 -0.61 5.11
N PHE A 239 -10.12 0.48 4.70
CA PHE A 239 -10.71 1.80 4.43
C PHE A 239 -11.48 2.41 5.61
N GLY A 240 -11.13 2.04 6.84
CA GLY A 240 -11.75 2.52 8.06
C GLY A 240 -12.92 1.65 8.56
N VAL A 241 -13.25 0.54 7.90
CA VAL A 241 -14.25 -0.42 8.41
C VAL A 241 -13.80 -0.99 9.76
N LEU A 242 -12.54 -1.34 9.89
CA LEU A 242 -11.95 -1.86 11.12
C LEU A 242 -11.69 -0.80 12.22
N SER A 243 -12.14 0.44 12.01
CA SER A 243 -12.26 1.39 13.14
C SER A 243 -13.58 1.23 13.91
N GLY A 244 -14.51 0.41 13.41
CA GLY A 244 -15.84 0.22 13.98
C GLY A 244 -16.87 1.32 13.64
N LYS A 245 -16.45 2.42 13.02
CA LYS A 245 -17.33 3.59 12.78
C LYS A 245 -18.50 3.33 11.83
N TYR A 246 -18.48 2.23 11.07
CA TYR A 246 -19.57 1.84 10.16
C TYR A 246 -20.43 0.68 10.71
N MET A 247 -20.17 0.22 11.94
CA MET A 247 -20.94 -0.85 12.55
C MET A 247 -22.40 -0.46 12.71
N HIS A 248 -23.28 -1.47 12.71
CA HIS A 248 -24.74 -1.31 12.87
C HIS A 248 -25.38 -0.37 11.85
N GLY A 249 -24.78 -0.25 10.64
CA GLY A 249 -25.29 0.61 9.58
C GLY A 249 -24.98 2.11 9.75
N ALA A 250 -24.13 2.47 10.70
CA ALA A 250 -23.68 3.85 10.86
C ALA A 250 -22.89 4.33 9.63
N MET A 251 -23.10 5.58 9.24
CA MET A 251 -22.39 6.23 8.14
C MET A 251 -22.02 7.66 8.55
N PRO A 252 -20.94 7.84 9.31
CA PRO A 252 -20.55 9.17 9.78
C PRO A 252 -20.29 10.14 8.63
N ALA A 253 -20.81 11.35 8.75
CA ALA A 253 -20.59 12.42 7.77
C ALA A 253 -19.10 12.70 7.61
N GLY A 254 -18.65 12.91 6.37
CA GLY A 254 -17.24 13.13 6.03
C GLY A 254 -16.38 11.86 6.04
N SER A 255 -16.97 10.69 6.36
CA SER A 255 -16.24 9.43 6.31
C SER A 255 -15.99 8.97 4.86
N ARG A 256 -14.93 8.18 4.65
CA ARG A 256 -14.51 7.79 3.29
C ARG A 256 -15.59 7.08 2.47
N ILE A 257 -16.34 6.15 3.07
CA ILE A 257 -17.38 5.40 2.35
C ILE A 257 -18.58 6.28 2.07
N GLU A 258 -18.91 7.23 2.95
CA GLU A 258 -19.98 8.21 2.74
C GLU A 258 -19.63 9.15 1.58
N GLN A 259 -18.41 9.71 1.57
CA GLN A 259 -17.96 10.60 0.50
C GLN A 259 -17.73 9.85 -0.83
N PHE A 260 -17.24 8.62 -0.77
CA PHE A 260 -16.82 7.83 -1.92
C PHE A 260 -17.39 6.41 -1.88
N PRO A 261 -18.66 6.19 -2.25
CA PRO A 261 -19.33 4.86 -2.18
C PRO A 261 -18.59 3.74 -2.92
N ARG A 262 -17.75 4.07 -3.90
CA ARG A 262 -16.92 3.09 -4.62
C ARG A 262 -15.92 2.35 -3.71
N PHE A 263 -15.60 2.87 -2.52
CA PHE A 263 -14.74 2.21 -1.54
C PHE A 263 -15.48 1.20 -0.65
N ALA A 264 -16.73 0.84 -1.00
CA ALA A 264 -17.54 -0.10 -0.23
C ALA A 264 -17.08 -1.58 -0.33
N ARG A 265 -15.93 -1.88 -0.98
CA ARG A 265 -15.45 -3.27 -1.15
C ARG A 265 -15.31 -4.04 0.18
N TYR A 266 -15.04 -3.33 1.27
CA TYR A 266 -14.94 -3.91 2.61
C TYR A 266 -16.25 -3.87 3.41
N SER A 267 -17.37 -3.46 2.81
CA SER A 267 -18.66 -3.23 3.50
C SER A 267 -19.73 -4.26 3.15
N GLY A 268 -19.35 -5.39 2.54
CA GLY A 268 -20.27 -6.50 2.26
C GLY A 268 -20.82 -7.14 3.54
N THR A 269 -21.94 -7.87 3.44
CA THR A 269 -22.62 -8.51 4.60
C THR A 269 -21.67 -9.38 5.45
N ASN A 270 -20.83 -10.20 4.80
CA ASN A 270 -19.87 -11.04 5.52
C ASN A 270 -18.78 -10.20 6.20
N SER A 271 -18.34 -9.08 5.56
CA SER A 271 -17.36 -8.17 6.16
C SER A 271 -17.92 -7.47 7.40
N GLN A 272 -19.20 -7.08 7.36
CA GLN A 272 -19.88 -6.49 8.53
C GLN A 272 -19.97 -7.49 9.68
N ALA A 273 -20.43 -8.71 9.42
CA ALA A 273 -20.53 -9.76 10.44
C ALA A 273 -19.15 -10.11 11.04
N ALA A 274 -18.12 -10.21 10.19
CA ALA A 274 -16.76 -10.46 10.66
C ALA A 274 -16.21 -9.27 11.48
N THR A 275 -16.51 -8.03 11.07
CA THR A 275 -16.09 -6.83 11.82
C THR A 275 -16.71 -6.80 13.22
N GLU A 276 -17.99 -7.14 13.35
CA GLU A 276 -18.68 -7.26 14.65
C GLU A 276 -18.05 -8.35 15.51
N ALA A 277 -17.76 -9.54 14.93
CA ALA A 277 -17.09 -10.61 15.64
C ALA A 277 -15.68 -10.24 16.10
N TYR A 278 -14.89 -9.56 15.28
CA TYR A 278 -13.58 -9.03 15.68
C TYR A 278 -13.68 -7.92 16.74
N TYR A 279 -14.71 -7.09 16.69
CA TYR A 279 -14.98 -6.11 17.74
C TYR A 279 -15.25 -6.79 19.10
N ASP A 280 -16.00 -7.88 19.10
CA ASP A 280 -16.25 -8.66 20.33
C ASP A 280 -14.97 -9.30 20.88
N VAL A 281 -14.07 -9.78 20.01
CA VAL A 281 -12.72 -10.24 20.40
C VAL A 281 -11.92 -9.09 21.03
N ALA A 282 -11.85 -7.94 20.36
CA ALA A 282 -11.14 -6.77 20.88
C ALA A 282 -11.66 -6.40 22.28
N LYS A 283 -12.98 -6.27 22.43
CA LYS A 283 -13.64 -5.95 23.70
C LYS A 283 -13.36 -6.97 24.80
N LYS A 284 -13.39 -8.28 24.48
CA LYS A 284 -13.08 -9.37 25.41
C LYS A 284 -11.69 -9.22 26.03
N HIS A 285 -10.74 -8.74 25.24
CA HIS A 285 -9.33 -8.59 25.63
C HIS A 285 -8.92 -7.16 26.02
N GLY A 286 -9.90 -6.25 26.17
CA GLY A 286 -9.64 -4.85 26.59
C GLY A 286 -8.89 -4.02 25.54
N LEU A 287 -8.97 -4.40 24.25
CA LEU A 287 -8.40 -3.69 23.12
C LEU A 287 -9.47 -2.90 22.36
N SER A 288 -9.08 -1.86 21.67
CA SER A 288 -9.88 -1.29 20.60
C SER A 288 -9.78 -2.15 19.33
N LEU A 289 -10.76 -2.05 18.44
CA LEU A 289 -10.71 -2.75 17.14
C LEU A 289 -9.53 -2.28 16.27
N VAL A 290 -9.13 -1.01 16.40
CA VAL A 290 -7.96 -0.45 15.71
C VAL A 290 -6.66 -1.09 16.20
N GLU A 291 -6.48 -1.20 17.53
CA GLU A 291 -5.32 -1.87 18.13
C GLU A 291 -5.23 -3.33 17.70
N LEU A 292 -6.35 -4.06 17.81
CA LEU A 292 -6.40 -5.47 17.39
C LEU A 292 -5.99 -5.62 15.91
N SER A 293 -6.54 -4.76 15.03
CA SER A 293 -6.33 -4.86 13.58
C SER A 293 -4.91 -4.50 13.17
N LEU A 294 -4.35 -3.42 13.69
CA LEU A 294 -3.02 -2.94 13.32
C LEU A 294 -1.92 -3.80 13.94
N ALA A 295 -2.06 -4.18 15.21
CA ALA A 295 -1.12 -5.09 15.86
C ALA A 295 -1.03 -6.43 15.12
N PHE A 296 -2.17 -7.00 14.70
CA PHE A 296 -2.19 -8.24 13.91
C PHE A 296 -1.35 -8.12 12.63
N VAL A 297 -1.48 -7.02 11.88
CA VAL A 297 -0.70 -6.81 10.65
C VAL A 297 0.79 -6.61 10.95
N CYS A 298 1.10 -5.81 11.97
CA CYS A 298 2.48 -5.49 12.35
C CYS A 298 3.27 -6.71 12.86
N GLU A 299 2.60 -7.67 13.48
CA GLU A 299 3.25 -8.88 14.00
C GLU A 299 3.58 -9.92 12.92
N GLN A 300 3.04 -9.80 11.70
CA GLN A 300 3.31 -10.78 10.66
C GLN A 300 4.78 -10.76 10.21
N PRO A 301 5.46 -11.91 10.14
CA PRO A 301 6.88 -11.96 9.81
C PRO A 301 7.17 -11.52 8.37
N PHE A 302 6.22 -11.69 7.45
CA PHE A 302 6.34 -11.31 6.05
C PHE A 302 6.03 -9.80 5.80
N VAL A 303 5.52 -9.06 6.79
CA VAL A 303 5.27 -7.62 6.68
C VAL A 303 6.55 -6.85 6.97
N ALA A 304 7.05 -6.14 5.97
CA ALA A 304 8.17 -5.22 6.09
C ALA A 304 7.70 -3.87 6.67
N SER A 305 6.55 -3.37 6.21
CA SER A 305 5.95 -2.16 6.75
C SER A 305 4.42 -2.18 6.60
N CYS A 306 3.71 -1.73 7.62
CA CYS A 306 2.26 -1.52 7.65
C CYS A 306 1.97 -0.08 7.25
N LEU A 307 1.38 0.12 6.07
CA LEU A 307 1.06 1.46 5.55
C LEU A 307 -0.23 1.98 6.17
N ILE A 308 -0.09 2.90 7.12
CA ILE A 308 -1.22 3.58 7.76
C ILE A 308 -1.55 4.88 7.03
N GLY A 309 -2.82 5.24 7.00
CA GLY A 309 -3.31 6.54 6.53
C GLY A 309 -4.26 7.15 7.53
N ALA A 310 -4.31 8.46 7.59
CA ALA A 310 -5.19 9.20 8.48
C ALA A 310 -5.73 10.45 7.80
N THR A 311 -6.94 10.87 8.16
CA THR A 311 -7.51 12.15 7.76
C THR A 311 -7.47 13.19 8.88
N THR A 312 -7.11 12.78 10.09
CA THR A 312 -6.92 13.67 11.25
C THR A 312 -5.68 13.27 12.04
N MET A 313 -5.09 14.20 12.77
CA MET A 313 -3.95 13.93 13.66
C MET A 313 -4.28 12.94 14.77
N GLU A 314 -5.53 12.94 15.27
CA GLU A 314 -5.98 11.97 16.26
C GLU A 314 -5.91 10.55 15.72
N GLN A 315 -6.40 10.32 14.48
CA GLN A 315 -6.31 9.02 13.82
C GLN A 315 -4.85 8.61 13.60
N LEU A 316 -3.97 9.52 13.19
CA LEU A 316 -2.56 9.22 12.97
C LEU A 316 -1.90 8.76 14.27
N LYS A 317 -2.10 9.48 15.37
CA LYS A 317 -1.60 9.12 16.71
C LYS A 317 -2.09 7.75 17.15
N GLN A 318 -3.42 7.53 17.07
CA GLN A 318 -4.03 6.26 17.41
C GLN A 318 -3.46 5.10 16.60
N ASN A 319 -3.25 5.29 15.29
CA ASN A 319 -2.71 4.25 14.42
C ASN A 319 -1.24 3.91 14.78
N ILE A 320 -0.43 4.91 15.09
CA ILE A 320 0.97 4.70 15.49
C ILE A 320 1.04 3.95 16.82
N ASP A 321 0.24 4.35 17.81
CA ASP A 321 0.19 3.69 19.12
C ASP A 321 -0.31 2.25 19.00
N ALA A 322 -1.33 2.01 18.19
CA ALA A 322 -1.92 0.69 17.96
C ALA A 322 -0.90 -0.35 17.41
N CYS A 323 0.03 0.08 16.57
CA CYS A 323 1.05 -0.80 16.01
C CYS A 323 2.13 -1.22 17.04
N GLN A 324 2.13 -0.65 18.24
CA GLN A 324 3.05 -1.01 19.34
C GLN A 324 2.44 -2.04 20.29
N VAL A 325 1.16 -2.37 20.14
CA VAL A 325 0.46 -3.36 20.95
C VAL A 325 0.93 -4.76 20.58
N ALA A 326 1.27 -5.57 21.57
CA ALA A 326 1.60 -6.98 21.40
C ALA A 326 0.35 -7.84 21.67
N LEU A 327 0.03 -8.75 20.77
CA LEU A 327 -1.12 -9.65 20.92
C LEU A 327 -0.70 -10.94 21.66
N SER A 328 -1.45 -11.29 22.71
CA SER A 328 -1.27 -12.57 23.40
C SER A 328 -1.69 -13.75 22.53
N ASP A 329 -1.21 -14.95 22.86
CA ASP A 329 -1.61 -16.17 22.15
C ASP A 329 -3.12 -16.42 22.22
N GLU A 330 -3.78 -16.02 23.31
CA GLU A 330 -5.23 -16.10 23.48
C GLU A 330 -5.96 -15.18 22.49
N VAL A 331 -5.49 -13.94 22.31
CA VAL A 331 -6.02 -13.00 21.31
C VAL A 331 -5.87 -13.59 19.91
N LYS A 332 -4.70 -14.13 19.59
CA LYS A 332 -4.42 -14.76 18.28
C LYS A 332 -5.34 -15.95 18.02
N ALA A 333 -5.57 -16.78 19.01
CA ALA A 333 -6.49 -17.92 18.91
C ALA A 333 -7.95 -17.47 18.66
N ASP A 334 -8.41 -16.42 19.34
CA ASP A 334 -9.74 -15.84 19.12
C ASP A 334 -9.87 -15.20 17.73
N LEU A 335 -8.81 -14.49 17.27
CA LEU A 335 -8.76 -13.94 15.90
C LEU A 335 -8.87 -15.06 14.84
N ASP A 336 -8.14 -16.16 15.03
CA ASP A 336 -8.17 -17.30 14.11
C ASP A 336 -9.53 -18.00 14.13
N ALA A 337 -10.21 -18.08 15.28
CA ALA A 337 -11.57 -18.61 15.36
C ALA A 337 -12.58 -17.78 14.54
N VAL A 338 -12.47 -16.45 14.57
CA VAL A 338 -13.29 -15.57 13.72
C VAL A 338 -12.94 -15.78 12.24
N TYR A 339 -11.65 -15.91 11.90
CA TYR A 339 -11.22 -16.14 10.52
C TYR A 339 -11.74 -17.47 9.97
N GLN A 340 -11.74 -18.54 10.79
CA GLN A 340 -12.33 -19.82 10.38
C GLN A 340 -13.84 -19.73 10.09
N GLN A 341 -14.55 -18.86 10.80
CA GLN A 341 -15.97 -18.62 10.55
C GLN A 341 -16.22 -17.74 9.32
N TYR A 342 -15.35 -16.76 9.09
CA TYR A 342 -15.46 -15.77 8.00
C TYR A 342 -14.14 -15.68 7.21
N PRO A 343 -13.76 -16.71 6.43
CA PRO A 343 -12.50 -16.68 5.68
C PRO A 343 -12.55 -15.63 4.57
N ASP A 344 -11.58 -14.70 4.59
CA ASP A 344 -11.44 -13.60 3.62
C ASP A 344 -12.79 -12.91 3.31
N PRO A 345 -13.51 -12.36 4.29
CA PRO A 345 -14.82 -11.77 4.05
C PRO A 345 -14.74 -10.54 3.13
N ALA A 346 -13.56 -9.93 3.05
CA ALA A 346 -13.26 -8.85 2.11
C ALA A 346 -11.85 -9.03 1.52
N VAL A 347 -11.70 -8.85 0.20
CA VAL A 347 -10.44 -9.00 -0.54
C VAL A 347 -10.12 -7.71 -1.26
#